data_625f77c25f52c3155061e6e779e3ced7
#
_entry.id   625f77c25f52c3155061e6e779e3ced7
#
_cell.length_a   1.000
_cell.length_b   1.000
_cell.length_c   1.000
_cell.angle_alpha   90.00
_cell.angle_beta   90.00
_cell.angle_gamma   90.00
#
_symmetry.space_group_name_H-M   'P 1'
#
loop_
_entity.id
_entity.type
_entity.pdbx_description
1 polymer ?
#
loop_
_entity_poly.entity_id
_entity_poly.type
_entity_poly.pdbx_seq_one_letter_code
_entity_poly.pdbx_strand_id
1 'polypeptide(L)'
;MLLLNNISLNFGGYDLYKNVTLQIKSKDKIGLTGKNGAGKSTLMKLILGMERPSSGDISITKGFKLGYLPQELDYHSSSTIFNELVNANKEVVSITDRLDEINQQLTTRTDYESDSYLAILDELSELNERLIQLDGDNLNKEAEMLLKGLGFDQSEINLPYNEFSGGWKMRVEIAKLLIQRPDVLLLDEPTNHLDIESIQWLEKYLKSYSGIIILISHDRQFLDNITNRTVEISKSKFYDYNCNYSNYLKQREEELLQQIAAKK
;
A
#
# COMPACT_ATOMS: atom_id res chain seq x y z
N MET A 1 7.47 11.32 5.10
CA MET A 1 7.85 10.88 6.46
C MET A 1 6.57 10.60 7.25
N LEU A 2 6.54 9.50 7.97
CA LEU A 2 5.45 9.15 8.90
C LEU A 2 6.05 9.06 10.29
N LEU A 3 5.42 9.71 11.27
CA LEU A 3 5.87 9.74 12.66
C LEU A 3 4.72 9.34 13.59
N LEU A 4 4.94 8.31 14.38
CA LEU A 4 4.15 7.99 15.55
C LEU A 4 4.85 8.57 16.78
N ASN A 5 4.21 9.47 17.49
CA ASN A 5 4.82 10.20 18.61
C ASN A 5 4.12 9.89 19.93
N ASN A 6 4.80 9.21 20.83
CA ASN A 6 4.32 8.84 22.17
C ASN A 6 2.93 8.16 22.18
N ILE A 7 2.71 7.28 21.20
CA ILE A 7 1.44 6.58 21.04
C ILE A 7 1.22 5.62 22.21
N SER A 8 0.05 5.73 22.83
CA SER A 8 -0.49 4.71 23.72
C SER A 8 -1.87 4.29 23.24
N LEU A 9 -2.16 3.01 23.34
CA LEU A 9 -3.46 2.44 22.99
C LEU A 9 -3.86 1.42 24.03
N ASN A 10 -5.04 1.64 24.63
CA ASN A 10 -5.60 0.79 25.67
C ASN A 10 -6.94 0.20 25.21
N PHE A 11 -7.14 -1.10 25.41
CA PHE A 11 -8.39 -1.79 25.21
C PHE A 11 -8.85 -2.43 26.52
N GLY A 12 -9.91 -1.87 27.15
CA GLY A 12 -10.55 -2.47 28.29
C GLY A 12 -9.62 -2.75 29.50
N GLY A 13 -8.65 -1.89 29.74
CA GLY A 13 -7.69 -2.03 30.84
C GLY A 13 -6.38 -2.75 30.48
N TYR A 14 -6.22 -3.19 29.22
CA TYR A 14 -4.99 -3.76 28.70
C TYR A 14 -4.28 -2.78 27.77
N ASP A 15 -3.02 -2.45 28.07
CA ASP A 15 -2.18 -1.58 27.24
C ASP A 15 -1.62 -2.37 26.06
N LEU A 16 -2.18 -2.14 24.85
CA LEU A 16 -1.65 -2.71 23.63
C LEU A 16 -0.32 -2.04 23.27
N TYR A 17 -0.27 -0.70 23.38
CA TYR A 17 0.94 0.11 23.24
C TYR A 17 1.05 1.06 24.42
N LYS A 18 2.29 1.37 24.83
CA LYS A 18 2.57 2.29 25.93
C LYS A 18 3.73 3.22 25.59
N ASN A 19 3.40 4.48 25.33
CA ASN A 19 4.36 5.55 25.03
C ASN A 19 5.38 5.14 23.94
N VAL A 20 4.90 4.59 22.80
CA VAL A 20 5.75 4.16 21.71
C VAL A 20 5.95 5.26 20.70
N THR A 21 7.18 5.42 20.23
CA THR A 21 7.55 6.36 19.18
C THR A 21 8.23 5.62 18.06
N LEU A 22 7.81 5.88 16.80
CA LEU A 22 8.39 5.27 15.62
C LEU A 22 8.43 6.30 14.49
N GLN A 23 9.62 6.56 13.98
CA GLN A 23 9.83 7.41 12.82
C GLN A 23 10.08 6.54 11.59
N ILE A 24 9.28 6.73 10.54
CA ILE A 24 9.37 6.01 9.28
C ILE A 24 9.78 6.99 8.18
N LYS A 25 10.89 6.69 7.51
CA LYS A 25 11.50 7.53 6.49
C LYS A 25 11.09 7.07 5.09
N SER A 26 11.31 7.92 4.10
CA SER A 26 11.16 7.54 2.69
C SER A 26 12.01 6.31 2.36
N LYS A 27 11.44 5.38 1.59
CA LYS A 27 12.07 4.13 1.17
C LYS A 27 12.29 3.09 2.28
N ASP A 28 11.82 3.32 3.51
CA ASP A 28 11.81 2.28 4.53
C ASP A 28 10.89 1.13 4.09
N LYS A 29 11.41 -0.08 4.17
CA LYS A 29 10.65 -1.32 3.95
C LYS A 29 10.68 -2.12 5.24
N ILE A 30 9.61 -1.96 6.02
CA ILE A 30 9.54 -2.43 7.41
C ILE A 30 8.81 -3.77 7.46
N GLY A 31 9.48 -4.79 8.00
CA GLY A 31 8.84 -6.01 8.46
C GLY A 31 8.30 -5.81 9.87
N LEU A 32 6.98 -5.84 10.02
CA LEU A 32 6.33 -5.71 11.31
C LEU A 32 6.10 -7.10 11.93
N THR A 33 6.77 -7.38 13.05
CA THR A 33 6.74 -8.69 13.69
C THR A 33 6.24 -8.62 15.14
N GLY A 34 5.92 -9.77 15.71
CA GLY A 34 5.40 -9.89 17.08
C GLY A 34 4.42 -11.04 17.19
N LYS A 35 4.10 -11.46 18.42
CA LYS A 35 3.14 -12.52 18.71
C LYS A 35 1.76 -12.19 18.14
N ASN A 36 0.93 -13.22 17.93
CA ASN A 36 -0.48 -13.00 17.60
C ASN A 36 -1.15 -12.20 18.73
N GLY A 37 -1.96 -11.20 18.35
CA GLY A 37 -2.55 -10.27 19.30
C GLY A 37 -1.62 -9.15 19.82
N ALA A 38 -0.36 -9.07 19.37
CA ALA A 38 0.54 -7.98 19.76
C ALA A 38 0.15 -6.60 19.24
N GLY A 39 -0.80 -6.54 18.28
CA GLY A 39 -1.30 -5.27 17.72
C GLY A 39 -0.79 -4.94 16.32
N LYS A 40 -0.13 -5.86 15.60
CA LYS A 40 0.42 -5.57 14.26
C LYS A 40 -0.60 -4.92 13.31
N SER A 41 -1.74 -5.56 13.09
CA SER A 41 -2.82 -5.03 12.23
C SER A 41 -3.47 -3.77 12.84
N THR A 42 -3.50 -3.65 14.17
CA THR A 42 -3.99 -2.44 14.86
C THR A 42 -3.08 -1.24 14.59
N LEU A 43 -1.76 -1.45 14.50
CA LEU A 43 -0.84 -0.39 14.12
C LEU A 43 -1.12 0.12 12.70
N MET A 44 -1.40 -0.78 11.77
CA MET A 44 -1.80 -0.38 10.41
C MET A 44 -3.10 0.44 10.42
N LYS A 45 -4.11 0.02 11.21
CA LYS A 45 -5.37 0.76 11.36
C LYS A 45 -5.19 2.14 11.99
N LEU A 46 -4.27 2.28 12.95
CA LEU A 46 -3.89 3.58 13.51
C LEU A 46 -3.25 4.50 12.45
N ILE A 47 -2.33 3.98 11.64
CA ILE A 47 -1.69 4.73 10.56
C ILE A 47 -2.73 5.19 9.52
N LEU A 48 -3.73 4.35 9.23
CA LEU A 48 -4.84 4.67 8.33
C LEU A 48 -5.86 5.65 8.92
N GLY A 49 -5.78 5.97 10.22
CA GLY A 49 -6.78 6.77 10.90
C GLY A 49 -8.11 6.06 11.14
N MET A 50 -8.16 4.73 10.93
CA MET A 50 -9.34 3.90 11.23
C MET A 50 -9.51 3.66 12.73
N GLU A 51 -8.44 3.77 13.49
CA GLU A 51 -8.40 3.71 14.95
C GLU A 51 -7.77 4.99 15.49
N ARG A 52 -8.12 5.37 16.70
CA ARG A 52 -7.52 6.53 17.38
C ARG A 52 -6.67 6.07 18.56
N PRO A 53 -5.46 6.62 18.73
CA PRO A 53 -4.68 6.32 19.91
C PRO A 53 -5.37 6.88 21.16
N SER A 54 -5.15 6.25 22.31
CA SER A 54 -5.60 6.75 23.61
C SER A 54 -4.83 8.01 24.04
N SER A 55 -3.55 8.11 23.64
CA SER A 55 -2.72 9.30 23.75
C SER A 55 -1.61 9.31 22.70
N GLY A 56 -0.99 10.46 22.47
CA GLY A 56 0.00 10.70 21.44
C GLY A 56 -0.64 11.10 20.12
N ASP A 57 0.18 11.31 19.11
CA ASP A 57 -0.25 11.73 17.77
C ASP A 57 0.47 11.01 16.65
N ILE A 58 -0.19 10.92 15.50
CA ILE A 58 0.37 10.36 14.28
C ILE A 58 0.40 11.46 13.24
N SER A 59 1.59 11.75 12.73
CA SER A 59 1.79 12.74 11.68
C SER A 59 2.27 12.07 10.39
N ILE A 60 1.59 12.37 9.30
CA ILE A 60 1.93 11.90 7.97
C ILE A 60 2.19 13.13 7.09
N THR A 61 3.22 13.10 6.27
CA THR A 61 3.50 14.19 5.31
C THR A 61 2.25 14.49 4.50
N LYS A 62 1.88 15.77 4.45
CA LYS A 62 0.70 16.24 3.70
C LYS A 62 0.77 15.78 2.25
N GLY A 63 -0.32 15.24 1.75
CA GLY A 63 -0.45 14.76 0.37
C GLY A 63 -0.01 13.30 0.15
N PHE A 64 0.55 12.62 1.15
CA PHE A 64 0.87 11.19 1.03
C PHE A 64 -0.39 10.36 0.88
N LYS A 65 -0.39 9.50 -0.14
CA LYS A 65 -1.44 8.50 -0.38
C LYS A 65 -1.09 7.23 0.40
N LEU A 66 -2.05 6.78 1.20
CA LEU A 66 -1.93 5.52 1.95
C LEU A 66 -2.68 4.43 1.19
N GLY A 67 -2.05 3.29 1.01
CA GLY A 67 -2.66 2.11 0.44
C GLY A 67 -2.65 0.96 1.46
N TYR A 68 -3.76 0.26 1.59
CA TYR A 68 -3.92 -0.84 2.55
C TYR A 68 -4.62 -2.03 1.92
N LEU A 69 -4.05 -3.21 2.12
CA LEU A 69 -4.67 -4.48 1.77
C LEU A 69 -5.32 -5.06 3.03
N PRO A 70 -6.67 -5.12 3.10
CA PRO A 70 -7.36 -5.75 4.22
C PRO A 70 -7.28 -7.29 4.14
N GLN A 71 -7.41 -7.97 5.27
CA GLN A 71 -7.43 -9.43 5.32
C GLN A 71 -8.73 -10.02 4.76
N GLU A 72 -9.84 -9.32 4.89
CA GLU A 72 -11.16 -9.74 4.42
C GLU A 72 -11.69 -8.76 3.38
N LEU A 73 -12.31 -9.31 2.34
CA LEU A 73 -12.89 -8.55 1.26
C LEU A 73 -14.41 -8.67 1.31
N ASP A 74 -15.07 -7.54 1.49
CA ASP A 74 -16.54 -7.41 1.36
C ASP A 74 -16.84 -6.49 0.16
N TYR A 75 -16.43 -6.94 -1.04
CA TYR A 75 -16.61 -6.17 -2.27
C TYR A 75 -17.19 -7.04 -3.39
N HIS A 76 -18.21 -6.51 -4.05
CA HIS A 76 -18.86 -7.14 -5.20
C HIS A 76 -18.88 -6.19 -6.39
N SER A 77 -18.53 -6.68 -7.57
CA SER A 77 -18.61 -5.92 -8.81
C SER A 77 -18.92 -6.83 -9.98
N SER A 78 -19.73 -6.35 -10.89
CA SER A 78 -19.99 -6.99 -12.20
C SER A 78 -19.04 -6.51 -13.30
N SER A 79 -18.16 -5.56 -12.99
CA SER A 79 -17.12 -5.07 -13.91
C SER A 79 -16.04 -6.14 -14.13
N THR A 80 -15.36 -6.08 -15.25
CA THR A 80 -14.20 -6.96 -15.51
C THR A 80 -13.05 -6.62 -14.59
N ILE A 81 -12.19 -7.60 -14.27
CA ILE A 81 -11.04 -7.34 -13.40
C ILE A 81 -10.08 -6.31 -14.01
N PHE A 82 -9.97 -6.26 -15.34
CA PHE A 82 -9.20 -5.22 -16.02
C PHE A 82 -9.75 -3.82 -15.74
N ASN A 83 -11.06 -3.64 -15.92
CA ASN A 83 -11.70 -2.35 -15.65
C ASN A 83 -11.64 -1.97 -14.16
N GLU A 84 -11.73 -2.97 -13.26
CA GLU A 84 -11.53 -2.74 -11.82
C GLU A 84 -10.15 -2.14 -11.53
N LEU A 85 -9.09 -2.63 -12.19
CA LEU A 85 -7.75 -2.08 -12.01
C LEU A 85 -7.62 -0.67 -12.58
N VAL A 86 -8.03 -0.48 -13.82
CA VAL A 86 -7.95 0.85 -14.47
C VAL A 86 -8.71 1.89 -13.64
N ASN A 87 -9.94 1.57 -13.23
CA ASN A 87 -10.80 2.46 -12.43
C ASN A 87 -10.30 2.67 -10.98
N ALA A 88 -9.39 1.82 -10.49
CA ALA A 88 -8.78 2.02 -9.17
C ALA A 88 -7.87 3.26 -9.13
N ASN A 89 -7.26 3.63 -10.26
CA ASN A 89 -6.49 4.88 -10.36
C ASN A 89 -7.41 6.06 -10.68
N LYS A 90 -8.18 6.48 -9.68
CA LYS A 90 -9.21 7.52 -9.83
C LYS A 90 -8.67 8.85 -10.35
N GLU A 91 -7.42 9.19 -10.06
CA GLU A 91 -6.80 10.44 -10.52
C GLU A 91 -6.60 10.41 -12.04
N VAL A 92 -6.00 9.33 -12.57
CA VAL A 92 -5.80 9.18 -14.03
C VAL A 92 -7.15 9.11 -14.75
N VAL A 93 -8.11 8.33 -14.26
CA VAL A 93 -9.46 8.24 -14.84
C VAL A 93 -10.13 9.61 -14.90
N SER A 94 -10.14 10.35 -13.79
CA SER A 94 -10.74 11.68 -13.72
C SER A 94 -10.09 12.68 -14.70
N ILE A 95 -8.77 12.62 -14.86
CA ILE A 95 -8.05 13.46 -15.82
C ILE A 95 -8.43 13.07 -17.27
N THR A 96 -8.47 11.78 -17.57
CA THR A 96 -8.82 11.29 -18.90
C THR A 96 -10.24 11.67 -19.30
N ASP A 97 -11.22 11.46 -18.39
CA ASP A 97 -12.61 11.86 -18.62
C ASP A 97 -12.71 13.38 -18.86
N ARG A 98 -11.99 14.17 -18.09
CA ARG A 98 -11.99 15.63 -18.25
C ARG A 98 -11.35 16.08 -19.56
N LEU A 99 -10.26 15.42 -19.99
CA LEU A 99 -9.64 15.68 -21.29
C LEU A 99 -10.60 15.36 -22.45
N ASP A 100 -11.35 14.27 -22.36
CA ASP A 100 -12.36 13.91 -23.36
C ASP A 100 -13.48 14.94 -23.44
N GLU A 101 -13.98 15.42 -22.30
CA GLU A 101 -14.97 16.50 -22.24
C GLU A 101 -14.45 17.79 -22.91
N ILE A 102 -13.21 18.19 -22.59
CA ILE A 102 -12.57 19.37 -23.15
C ILE A 102 -12.43 19.22 -24.67
N ASN A 103 -11.94 18.08 -25.15
CA ASN A 103 -11.79 17.82 -26.56
C ASN A 103 -13.15 17.90 -27.30
N GLN A 104 -14.22 17.34 -26.74
CA GLN A 104 -15.58 17.48 -27.30
C GLN A 104 -16.02 18.95 -27.35
N GLN A 105 -15.79 19.74 -26.29
CA GLN A 105 -16.12 21.15 -26.29
C GLN A 105 -15.36 21.92 -27.37
N LEU A 106 -14.06 21.67 -27.53
CA LEU A 106 -13.23 22.35 -28.52
C LEU A 106 -13.64 22.04 -29.96
N THR A 107 -14.22 20.86 -30.25
CA THR A 107 -14.71 20.51 -31.61
C THR A 107 -15.97 21.32 -32.01
N THR A 108 -16.73 21.82 -31.05
CA THR A 108 -18.01 22.52 -31.29
C THR A 108 -17.92 24.03 -31.16
N ARG A 109 -16.87 24.54 -30.49
CA ARG A 109 -16.69 25.99 -30.23
C ARG A 109 -16.05 26.69 -31.41
N THR A 110 -16.47 27.92 -31.66
CA THR A 110 -15.95 28.81 -32.71
C THR A 110 -15.46 30.16 -32.17
N ASP A 111 -15.56 30.37 -30.85
CA ASP A 111 -15.21 31.61 -30.14
C ASP A 111 -13.75 31.62 -29.66
N TYR A 112 -12.82 31.40 -30.59
CA TYR A 112 -11.41 31.14 -30.32
C TYR A 112 -10.65 32.25 -29.54
N GLU A 113 -11.18 33.48 -29.53
CA GLU A 113 -10.56 34.63 -28.86
C GLU A 113 -11.24 34.92 -27.49
N SER A 114 -12.23 34.14 -27.08
CA SER A 114 -12.90 34.37 -25.81
C SER A 114 -12.03 33.94 -24.62
N ASP A 115 -12.10 34.66 -23.51
CA ASP A 115 -11.39 34.32 -22.29
C ASP A 115 -11.74 32.89 -21.80
N SER A 116 -12.98 32.46 -22.03
CA SER A 116 -13.42 31.10 -21.67
C SER A 116 -12.84 30.02 -22.58
N TYR A 117 -12.53 30.32 -23.84
CA TYR A 117 -11.86 29.40 -24.74
C TYR A 117 -10.38 29.26 -24.37
N LEU A 118 -9.72 30.39 -24.07
CA LEU A 118 -8.32 30.40 -23.63
C LEU A 118 -8.15 29.65 -22.29
N ALA A 119 -9.07 29.83 -21.33
CA ALA A 119 -9.03 29.11 -20.06
C ALA A 119 -9.16 27.59 -20.24
N ILE A 120 -9.96 27.12 -21.20
CA ILE A 120 -10.05 25.69 -21.52
C ILE A 120 -8.74 25.15 -22.13
N LEU A 121 -8.05 25.94 -22.97
CA LEU A 121 -6.74 25.54 -23.52
C LEU A 121 -5.67 25.46 -22.41
N ASP A 122 -5.68 26.38 -21.45
CA ASP A 122 -4.78 26.33 -20.30
C ASP A 122 -5.06 25.08 -19.46
N GLU A 123 -6.34 24.79 -19.15
CA GLU A 123 -6.74 23.58 -18.44
C GLU A 123 -6.31 22.31 -19.20
N LEU A 124 -6.48 22.26 -20.52
CA LEU A 124 -6.04 21.15 -21.36
C LEU A 124 -4.53 20.90 -21.24
N SER A 125 -3.74 21.97 -21.23
CA SER A 125 -2.28 21.88 -21.09
C SER A 125 -1.88 21.33 -19.70
N GLU A 126 -2.46 21.88 -18.64
CA GLU A 126 -2.20 21.44 -17.26
C GLU A 126 -2.56 19.96 -17.05
N LEU A 127 -3.72 19.54 -17.55
CA LEU A 127 -4.16 18.14 -17.42
C LEU A 127 -3.28 17.17 -18.22
N ASN A 128 -2.83 17.54 -19.43
CA ASN A 128 -1.90 16.73 -20.20
C ASN A 128 -0.53 16.60 -19.50
N GLU A 129 0.00 17.69 -18.96
CA GLU A 129 1.24 17.64 -18.16
C GLU A 129 1.07 16.73 -16.94
N ARG A 130 -0.07 16.81 -16.26
CA ARG A 130 -0.36 15.96 -15.11
C ARG A 130 -0.50 14.49 -15.49
N LEU A 131 -1.15 14.18 -16.62
CA LEU A 131 -1.28 12.82 -17.14
C LEU A 131 0.09 12.20 -17.46
N ILE A 132 0.99 12.96 -18.06
CA ILE A 132 2.37 12.54 -18.34
C ILE A 132 3.12 12.27 -17.02
N GLN A 133 3.01 13.14 -16.02
CA GLN A 133 3.66 12.94 -14.70
C GLN A 133 3.17 11.65 -14.00
N LEU A 134 1.92 11.29 -14.20
CA LEU A 134 1.30 10.08 -13.64
C LEU A 134 1.55 8.83 -14.49
N ASP A 135 2.23 8.96 -15.64
CA ASP A 135 2.39 7.87 -16.62
C ASP A 135 1.05 7.26 -17.08
N GLY A 136 0.02 8.12 -17.17
CA GLY A 136 -1.36 7.71 -17.40
C GLY A 136 -1.59 7.00 -18.71
N ASP A 137 -0.83 7.34 -19.78
CA ASP A 137 -0.91 6.69 -21.09
C ASP A 137 -0.51 5.20 -21.03
N ASN A 138 0.24 4.80 -20.02
CA ASN A 138 0.68 3.42 -19.82
C ASN A 138 -0.20 2.64 -18.83
N LEU A 139 -1.25 3.25 -18.26
CA LEU A 139 -2.11 2.64 -17.24
C LEU A 139 -2.65 1.26 -17.65
N ASN A 140 -3.12 1.13 -18.90
CA ASN A 140 -3.64 -0.14 -19.43
C ASN A 140 -2.56 -1.23 -19.48
N LYS A 141 -1.35 -0.88 -19.93
CA LYS A 141 -0.22 -1.83 -19.98
C LYS A 141 0.22 -2.22 -18.57
N GLU A 142 0.21 -1.28 -17.63
CA GLU A 142 0.51 -1.55 -16.24
C GLU A 142 -0.53 -2.47 -15.61
N ALA A 143 -1.83 -2.26 -15.87
CA ALA A 143 -2.90 -3.14 -15.42
C ALA A 143 -2.70 -4.58 -15.92
N GLU A 144 -2.41 -4.77 -17.20
CA GLU A 144 -2.11 -6.10 -17.76
C GLU A 144 -0.87 -6.73 -17.12
N MET A 145 0.20 -5.96 -16.92
CA MET A 145 1.43 -6.43 -16.29
C MET A 145 1.18 -6.89 -14.84
N LEU A 146 0.40 -6.11 -14.07
CA LEU A 146 0.06 -6.43 -12.69
C LEU A 146 -0.79 -7.70 -12.60
N LEU A 147 -1.84 -7.82 -13.43
CA LEU A 147 -2.69 -9.00 -13.47
C LEU A 147 -1.90 -10.25 -13.87
N LYS A 148 -1.10 -10.17 -14.93
CA LYS A 148 -0.26 -11.27 -15.38
C LYS A 148 0.75 -11.69 -14.32
N GLY A 149 1.39 -10.73 -13.66
CA GLY A 149 2.33 -11.00 -12.58
C GLY A 149 1.70 -11.70 -11.37
N LEU A 150 0.42 -11.44 -11.13
CA LEU A 150 -0.37 -12.10 -10.07
C LEU A 150 -1.07 -13.39 -10.53
N GLY A 151 -0.70 -13.90 -11.72
CA GLY A 151 -1.09 -15.23 -12.19
C GLY A 151 -2.34 -15.29 -13.06
N PHE A 152 -2.91 -14.15 -13.49
CA PHE A 152 -4.05 -14.14 -14.39
C PHE A 152 -3.64 -14.35 -15.86
N ASP A 153 -4.36 -15.19 -16.56
CA ASP A 153 -4.21 -15.38 -17.99
C ASP A 153 -4.91 -14.27 -18.80
N GLN A 154 -4.44 -14.07 -20.05
CA GLN A 154 -5.02 -13.07 -20.94
C GLN A 154 -6.53 -13.29 -21.20
N SER A 155 -7.01 -14.52 -21.14
CA SER A 155 -8.43 -14.85 -21.28
C SER A 155 -9.27 -14.46 -20.07
N GLU A 156 -8.65 -14.35 -18.90
CA GLU A 156 -9.33 -14.10 -17.63
C GLU A 156 -9.49 -12.60 -17.32
N ILE A 157 -8.62 -11.75 -17.86
CA ILE A 157 -8.61 -10.31 -17.55
C ILE A 157 -9.93 -9.60 -17.89
N ASN A 158 -10.70 -10.13 -18.86
CA ASN A 158 -11.99 -9.61 -19.27
C ASN A 158 -13.19 -10.29 -18.60
N LEU A 159 -12.95 -11.21 -17.64
CA LEU A 159 -14.02 -11.83 -16.88
C LEU A 159 -14.49 -10.92 -15.75
N PRO A 160 -15.77 -10.99 -15.37
CA PRO A 160 -16.32 -10.23 -14.26
C PRO A 160 -15.67 -10.58 -12.92
N TYR A 161 -15.39 -9.58 -12.09
CA TYR A 161 -14.79 -9.74 -10.76
C TYR A 161 -15.55 -10.76 -9.89
N ASN A 162 -16.89 -10.77 -9.97
CA ASN A 162 -17.71 -11.67 -9.16
C ASN A 162 -17.55 -13.16 -9.50
N GLU A 163 -17.04 -13.50 -10.67
CA GLU A 163 -16.83 -14.89 -11.08
C GLU A 163 -15.62 -15.55 -10.40
N PHE A 164 -14.76 -14.74 -9.79
CA PHE A 164 -13.54 -15.24 -9.14
C PHE A 164 -13.79 -15.70 -7.71
N SER A 165 -13.02 -16.72 -7.29
CA SER A 165 -12.98 -17.16 -5.89
C SER A 165 -12.34 -16.10 -4.98
N GLY A 166 -12.53 -16.21 -3.66
CA GLY A 166 -11.98 -15.26 -2.69
C GLY A 166 -10.47 -15.04 -2.81
N GLY A 167 -9.71 -16.11 -3.04
CA GLY A 167 -8.25 -16.01 -3.22
C GLY A 167 -7.87 -15.25 -4.49
N TRP A 168 -8.58 -15.46 -5.59
CA TRP A 168 -8.36 -14.72 -6.82
C TRP A 168 -8.80 -13.25 -6.70
N LYS A 169 -9.91 -12.98 -6.00
CA LYS A 169 -10.32 -11.62 -5.68
C LYS A 169 -9.26 -10.87 -4.87
N MET A 170 -8.61 -11.54 -3.92
CA MET A 170 -7.50 -10.96 -3.16
C MET A 170 -6.34 -10.55 -4.08
N ARG A 171 -6.01 -11.34 -5.09
CA ARG A 171 -4.99 -10.97 -6.11
C ARG A 171 -5.40 -9.73 -6.90
N VAL A 172 -6.68 -9.59 -7.26
CA VAL A 172 -7.19 -8.37 -7.92
C VAL A 172 -7.05 -7.17 -7.00
N GLU A 173 -7.37 -7.30 -5.71
CA GLU A 173 -7.22 -6.20 -4.75
C GLU A 173 -5.75 -5.80 -4.54
N ILE A 174 -4.83 -6.76 -4.53
CA ILE A 174 -3.39 -6.45 -4.55
C ILE A 174 -3.04 -5.62 -5.80
N ALA A 175 -3.48 -6.05 -6.98
CA ALA A 175 -3.24 -5.33 -8.23
C ALA A 175 -3.83 -3.91 -8.19
N LYS A 176 -5.10 -3.76 -7.72
CA LYS A 176 -5.77 -2.46 -7.55
C LYS A 176 -5.02 -1.53 -6.58
N LEU A 177 -4.41 -2.11 -5.57
CA LEU A 177 -3.60 -1.35 -4.62
C LEU A 177 -2.29 -0.89 -5.26
N LEU A 178 -1.61 -1.76 -6.00
CA LEU A 178 -0.32 -1.47 -6.61
C LEU A 178 -0.42 -0.44 -7.75
N ILE A 179 -1.49 -0.50 -8.56
CA ILE A 179 -1.68 0.43 -9.69
C ILE A 179 -1.93 1.89 -9.23
N GLN A 180 -2.39 2.07 -8.00
CA GLN A 180 -2.57 3.40 -7.40
C GLN A 180 -1.24 4.03 -6.95
N ARG A 181 -0.15 3.25 -6.89
CA ARG A 181 1.19 3.69 -6.49
C ARG A 181 1.19 4.54 -5.21
N PRO A 182 0.63 4.05 -4.07
CA PRO A 182 0.57 4.84 -2.85
C PRO A 182 1.96 5.15 -2.30
N ASP A 183 2.13 6.30 -1.62
CA ASP A 183 3.39 6.67 -0.98
C ASP A 183 3.74 5.76 0.20
N VAL A 184 2.72 5.22 0.87
CA VAL A 184 2.84 4.26 1.96
C VAL A 184 1.96 3.05 1.67
N LEU A 185 2.58 1.90 1.54
CA LEU A 185 1.92 0.62 1.25
C LEU A 185 1.89 -0.25 2.50
N LEU A 186 0.68 -0.55 2.98
CA LEU A 186 0.42 -1.38 4.14
C LEU A 186 -0.11 -2.74 3.69
N LEU A 187 0.65 -3.80 3.92
CA LEU A 187 0.32 -5.16 3.49
C LEU A 187 0.22 -6.09 4.70
N ASP A 188 -0.97 -6.62 4.95
CA ASP A 188 -1.21 -7.60 6.02
C ASP A 188 -1.43 -8.98 5.39
N GLU A 189 -0.42 -9.87 5.52
CA GLU A 189 -0.38 -11.24 5.00
C GLU A 189 -0.68 -11.36 3.49
N PRO A 190 0.01 -10.60 2.61
CA PRO A 190 -0.31 -10.56 1.19
C PRO A 190 -0.04 -11.87 0.46
N THR A 191 0.73 -12.79 1.05
CA THR A 191 1.13 -14.07 0.44
C THR A 191 0.09 -15.19 0.62
N ASN A 192 -0.90 -15.03 1.49
CA ASN A 192 -1.80 -16.12 1.90
C ASN A 192 -2.61 -16.76 0.75
N HIS A 193 -2.81 -16.06 -0.36
CA HIS A 193 -3.62 -16.54 -1.49
C HIS A 193 -2.86 -16.58 -2.81
N LEU A 194 -1.53 -16.48 -2.74
CA LEU A 194 -0.66 -16.49 -3.89
C LEU A 194 0.04 -17.85 -4.06
N ASP A 195 0.21 -18.29 -5.30
CA ASP A 195 1.13 -19.36 -5.64
C ASP A 195 2.59 -18.87 -5.62
N ILE A 196 3.52 -19.80 -5.73
CA ILE A 196 4.97 -19.51 -5.63
C ILE A 196 5.42 -18.51 -6.70
N GLU A 197 4.90 -18.61 -7.92
CA GLU A 197 5.29 -17.73 -9.03
C GLU A 197 4.79 -16.29 -8.77
N SER A 198 3.55 -16.15 -8.34
CA SER A 198 2.98 -14.84 -7.96
C SER A 198 3.69 -14.23 -6.74
N ILE A 199 4.09 -15.03 -5.75
CA ILE A 199 4.89 -14.57 -4.60
C ILE A 199 6.24 -14.03 -5.09
N GLN A 200 6.96 -14.76 -5.93
CA GLN A 200 8.25 -14.33 -6.48
C GLN A 200 8.14 -13.05 -7.31
N TRP A 201 7.07 -12.94 -8.10
CA TRP A 201 6.81 -11.74 -8.86
C TRP A 201 6.51 -10.53 -7.96
N LEU A 202 5.62 -10.72 -6.96
CA LEU A 202 5.27 -9.67 -5.99
C LEU A 202 6.49 -9.21 -5.19
N GLU A 203 7.34 -10.15 -4.77
CA GLU A 203 8.61 -9.89 -4.09
C GLU A 203 9.52 -8.99 -4.94
N LYS A 204 9.71 -9.34 -6.21
CA LYS A 204 10.51 -8.54 -7.15
C LYS A 204 9.91 -7.14 -7.34
N TYR A 205 8.59 -7.04 -7.46
CA TYR A 205 7.88 -5.76 -7.60
C TYR A 205 8.08 -4.88 -6.35
N LEU A 206 7.81 -5.42 -5.17
CA LEU A 206 7.96 -4.70 -3.90
C LEU A 206 9.41 -4.31 -3.60
N LYS A 207 10.38 -5.11 -4.04
CA LYS A 207 11.80 -4.80 -3.91
C LYS A 207 12.19 -3.54 -4.69
N SER A 208 11.58 -3.30 -5.84
CA SER A 208 11.79 -2.10 -6.66
C SER A 208 10.89 -0.93 -6.29
N TYR A 209 9.91 -1.14 -5.40
CA TYR A 209 8.96 -0.10 -5.00
C TYR A 209 9.64 1.08 -4.33
N SER A 210 9.34 2.31 -4.78
CA SER A 210 10.00 3.54 -4.33
C SER A 210 9.40 4.13 -3.04
N GLY A 211 8.14 3.77 -2.71
CA GLY A 211 7.45 4.23 -1.51
C GLY A 211 7.87 3.51 -0.24
N ILE A 212 7.23 3.88 0.85
CA ILE A 212 7.33 3.19 2.14
C ILE A 212 6.51 1.90 2.07
N ILE A 213 7.05 0.80 2.61
CA ILE A 213 6.32 -0.45 2.79
C ILE A 213 6.30 -0.82 4.26
N ILE A 214 5.12 -1.16 4.78
CA ILE A 214 4.95 -1.81 6.09
C ILE A 214 4.28 -3.16 5.83
N LEU A 215 5.00 -4.23 6.12
CA LEU A 215 4.66 -5.59 5.75
C LEU A 215 4.52 -6.48 6.98
N ILE A 216 3.40 -7.16 7.10
CA ILE A 216 3.20 -8.28 8.02
C ILE A 216 3.19 -9.53 7.16
N SER A 217 4.02 -10.53 7.49
CA SER A 217 3.96 -11.84 6.85
C SER A 217 4.48 -12.94 7.78
N HIS A 218 3.94 -14.15 7.63
CA HIS A 218 4.47 -15.36 8.23
C HIS A 218 5.57 -16.01 7.37
N ASP A 219 5.68 -15.60 6.11
CA ASP A 219 6.75 -16.04 5.22
C ASP A 219 8.05 -15.27 5.50
N ARG A 220 9.00 -15.98 6.14
CA ARG A 220 10.29 -15.41 6.52
C ARG A 220 11.14 -15.01 5.34
N GLN A 221 11.10 -15.81 4.26
CA GLN A 221 11.89 -15.54 3.07
C GLN A 221 11.37 -14.30 2.34
N PHE A 222 10.05 -14.15 2.26
CA PHE A 222 9.40 -12.98 1.71
C PHE A 222 9.77 -11.69 2.48
N LEU A 223 9.74 -11.75 3.84
CA LEU A 223 10.22 -10.65 4.67
C LEU A 223 11.68 -10.31 4.40
N ASP A 224 12.56 -11.30 4.39
CA ASP A 224 14.00 -11.09 4.20
C ASP A 224 14.35 -10.47 2.86
N ASN A 225 13.64 -10.85 1.82
CA ASN A 225 13.91 -10.39 0.48
C ASN A 225 13.45 -8.95 0.21
N ILE A 226 12.44 -8.47 0.96
CA ILE A 226 11.84 -7.16 0.74
C ILE A 226 12.33 -6.14 1.78
N THR A 227 12.40 -6.52 3.07
CA THR A 227 12.56 -5.58 4.17
C THR A 227 14.01 -5.19 4.41
N ASN A 228 14.23 -3.92 4.73
CA ASN A 228 15.52 -3.39 5.16
C ASN A 228 15.52 -2.96 6.64
N ARG A 229 14.38 -3.07 7.30
CA ARG A 229 14.16 -2.69 8.70
C ARG A 229 13.11 -3.61 9.31
N THR A 230 13.29 -3.99 10.57
CA THR A 230 12.33 -4.85 11.28
C THR A 230 11.89 -4.17 12.57
N VAL A 231 10.58 -4.08 12.79
CA VAL A 231 10.00 -3.55 14.02
C VAL A 231 9.25 -4.66 14.74
N GLU A 232 9.72 -5.04 15.93
CA GLU A 232 9.04 -6.01 16.79
C GLU A 232 8.10 -5.29 17.76
N ILE A 233 6.85 -5.73 17.79
CA ILE A 233 5.89 -5.33 18.83
C ILE A 233 5.89 -6.40 19.92
N SER A 234 6.37 -6.04 21.10
CA SER A 234 6.45 -6.96 22.24
C SER A 234 6.30 -6.21 23.54
N LYS A 235 5.49 -6.77 24.48
CA LYS A 235 5.26 -6.20 25.82
C LYS A 235 4.86 -4.72 25.76
N SER A 236 3.94 -4.37 24.89
CA SER A 236 3.42 -3.00 24.67
C SER A 236 4.46 -1.97 24.22
N LYS A 237 5.61 -2.41 23.71
CA LYS A 237 6.72 -1.57 23.23
C LYS A 237 7.10 -1.96 21.80
N PHE A 238 7.77 -1.03 21.14
CA PHE A 238 8.38 -1.25 19.83
C PHE A 238 9.88 -1.41 19.98
N TYR A 239 10.41 -2.44 19.35
CA TYR A 239 11.85 -2.69 19.23
C TYR A 239 12.20 -2.57 17.77
N ASP A 240 13.10 -1.66 17.45
CA ASP A 240 13.39 -1.20 16.10
C ASP A 240 14.80 -1.63 15.69
N TYR A 241 14.89 -2.48 14.67
CA TYR A 241 16.14 -3.04 14.18
C TYR A 241 16.34 -2.59 12.72
N ASN A 242 17.45 -1.89 12.48
CA ASN A 242 17.81 -1.42 11.14
C ASN A 242 18.47 -2.54 10.31
N CYS A 243 17.75 -3.66 10.17
CA CYS A 243 18.16 -4.83 9.43
C CYS A 243 16.95 -5.65 8.96
N ASN A 244 17.19 -6.62 8.06
CA ASN A 244 16.18 -7.57 7.59
C ASN A 244 15.80 -8.58 8.69
N TYR A 245 14.77 -9.38 8.42
CA TYR A 245 14.18 -10.28 9.41
C TYR A 245 15.16 -11.34 9.95
N SER A 246 15.98 -11.95 9.12
CA SER A 246 16.97 -12.96 9.57
C SER A 246 18.05 -12.38 10.49
N ASN A 247 18.52 -11.17 10.20
CA ASN A 247 19.50 -10.49 11.05
C ASN A 247 18.86 -10.00 12.35
N TYR A 248 17.60 -9.55 12.30
CA TYR A 248 16.82 -9.24 13.49
C TYR A 248 16.75 -10.45 14.45
N LEU A 249 16.43 -11.64 13.93
CA LEU A 249 16.33 -12.84 14.78
C LEU A 249 17.64 -13.12 15.53
N LYS A 250 18.80 -12.98 14.86
CA LYS A 250 20.11 -13.16 15.51
C LYS A 250 20.36 -12.12 16.60
N GLN A 251 20.14 -10.84 16.30
CA GLN A 251 20.32 -9.76 17.27
C GLN A 251 19.39 -9.94 18.48
N ARG A 252 18.16 -10.33 18.23
CA ARG A 252 17.15 -10.55 19.28
C ARG A 252 17.52 -11.71 20.21
N GLU A 253 18.04 -12.79 19.63
CA GLU A 253 18.53 -13.94 20.40
C GLU A 253 19.70 -13.55 21.31
N GLU A 254 20.68 -12.82 20.77
CA GLU A 254 21.83 -12.31 21.54
C GLU A 254 21.40 -11.40 22.70
N GLU A 255 20.47 -10.46 22.46
CA GLU A 255 19.92 -9.59 23.49
C GLU A 255 19.21 -10.38 24.59
N LEU A 256 18.42 -11.40 24.23
CA LEU A 256 17.75 -12.27 25.21
C LEU A 256 18.74 -13.05 26.06
N LEU A 257 19.79 -13.59 25.47
CA LEU A 257 20.86 -14.29 26.21
C LEU A 257 21.59 -13.36 27.18
N GLN A 258 21.88 -12.13 26.76
CA GLN A 258 22.49 -11.12 27.64
C GLN A 258 21.56 -10.74 28.80
N GLN A 259 20.25 -10.56 28.54
CA GLN A 259 19.27 -10.27 29.59
C GLN A 259 19.12 -11.41 30.60
N ILE A 260 19.22 -12.66 30.18
CA ILE A 260 19.21 -13.84 31.05
C ILE A 260 20.48 -13.88 31.91
N ALA A 261 21.64 -13.62 31.30
CA ALA A 261 22.91 -13.58 32.02
C ALA A 261 22.99 -12.46 33.07
N ALA A 262 22.42 -11.30 32.75
CA ALA A 262 22.37 -10.15 33.68
C ALA A 262 21.41 -10.31 34.88
N LYS A 263 20.49 -11.31 34.80
CA LYS A 263 19.54 -11.61 35.92
C LYS A 263 20.00 -12.72 36.85
N LYS A 264 21.11 -13.36 36.54
CA LYS A 264 21.81 -14.33 37.40
C LYS A 264 22.87 -13.63 38.24
#